data_08689933ca4099c65cf29fd913510059
#
_entry.id   08689933ca4099c65cf29fd913510059
#
_cell.length_a   1.000
_cell.length_b   1.000
_cell.length_c   1.000
_cell.angle_alpha   90.00
_cell.angle_beta   90.00
_cell.angle_gamma   90.00
#
_symmetry.space_group_name_H-M   'P 1'
#
loop_
_entity.id
_entity.type
_entity.pdbx_description
1 polymer ?
#
loop_
_entity_poly.entity_id
_entity_poly.type
_entity_poly.pdbx_seq_one_letter_code
_entity_poly.pdbx_strand_id
1 'polypeptide(L)'
;KYQDSLITAQTLGAAVDALLANPSAEALQTAKEAWLAARIPYQQTEVYRFGNPIVDDWEGKVNAWPLDEGLIDYVSASYGGPTDENKFAGLNIVANPEFSLSGTQINATAITPKLLAETLHEADGVGANVATGYHAIEFLLWGQDLNGHEDGAGNRPWTDFAAGDACTNDNCDRRGGYLRTATDSRSRYEHRWNRAGTGTQ
;
A
#
# COMPACT_ATOMS: atom_id res chain seq x y z
N LYS A 1 -0.83 22.65 -4.93
CA LYS A 1 -0.10 21.48 -4.46
C LYS A 1 -1.02 20.29 -4.21
N TYR A 2 -2.12 20.44 -3.45
CA TYR A 2 -3.08 19.34 -3.26
C TYR A 2 -3.67 18.87 -4.61
N GLN A 3 -4.01 19.78 -5.51
CA GLN A 3 -4.49 19.43 -6.85
C GLN A 3 -3.44 18.62 -7.64
N ASP A 4 -2.18 19.03 -7.57
CA ASP A 4 -1.07 18.34 -8.24
C ASP A 4 -0.90 16.92 -7.68
N SER A 5 -0.96 16.78 -6.34
CA SER A 5 -0.91 15.47 -5.65
C SER A 5 -2.08 14.57 -6.05
N LEU A 6 -3.30 15.12 -6.17
CA LEU A 6 -4.47 14.36 -6.62
C LEU A 6 -4.30 13.86 -8.07
N ILE A 7 -3.84 14.73 -8.97
CA ILE A 7 -3.63 14.35 -10.38
C ILE A 7 -2.61 13.23 -10.50
N THR A 8 -1.48 13.34 -9.79
CA THR A 8 -0.44 12.31 -9.85
C THR A 8 -0.86 11.01 -9.17
N ALA A 9 -1.64 11.05 -8.09
CA ALA A 9 -2.23 9.86 -7.49
C ALA A 9 -3.23 9.16 -8.43
N GLN A 10 -4.02 9.91 -9.18
CA GLN A 10 -4.90 9.35 -10.21
C GLN A 10 -4.11 8.72 -11.36
N THR A 11 -2.97 9.33 -11.76
CA THR A 11 -2.05 8.74 -12.75
C THR A 11 -1.45 7.44 -12.25
N LEU A 12 -1.03 7.36 -10.98
CA LEU A 12 -0.57 6.12 -10.36
C LEU A 12 -1.67 5.05 -10.39
N GLY A 13 -2.90 5.38 -10.02
CA GLY A 13 -4.04 4.46 -10.10
C GLY A 13 -4.25 3.90 -11.52
N ALA A 14 -4.18 4.76 -12.53
CA ALA A 14 -4.30 4.34 -13.93
C ALA A 14 -3.15 3.43 -14.38
N ALA A 15 -1.91 3.69 -13.94
CA ALA A 15 -0.75 2.85 -14.24
C ALA A 15 -0.86 1.47 -13.56
N VAL A 16 -1.36 1.41 -12.33
CA VAL A 16 -1.66 0.14 -11.64
C VAL A 16 -2.75 -0.63 -12.36
N ASP A 17 -3.84 0.02 -12.78
CA ASP A 17 -4.89 -0.64 -13.55
C ASP A 17 -4.36 -1.22 -14.88
N ALA A 18 -3.46 -0.50 -15.55
CA ALA A 18 -2.81 -0.99 -16.78
C ALA A 18 -1.90 -2.19 -16.52
N LEU A 19 -1.10 -2.16 -15.45
CA LEU A 19 -0.29 -3.30 -15.01
C LEU A 19 -1.15 -4.54 -14.76
N LEU A 20 -2.24 -4.39 -14.03
CA LEU A 20 -3.11 -5.53 -13.68
C LEU A 20 -3.94 -6.05 -14.86
N ALA A 21 -4.24 -5.20 -15.84
CA ALA A 21 -4.93 -5.60 -17.06
C ALA A 21 -4.02 -6.35 -18.04
N ASN A 22 -2.74 -6.00 -18.09
CA ASN A 22 -1.76 -6.60 -19.00
C ASN A 22 -0.36 -6.64 -18.36
N PRO A 23 -0.12 -7.55 -17.42
CA PRO A 23 1.13 -7.64 -16.67
C PRO A 23 2.34 -7.82 -17.58
N SER A 24 3.33 -6.95 -17.44
CA SER A 24 4.61 -6.99 -18.16
C SER A 24 5.68 -6.21 -17.39
N ALA A 25 6.95 -6.44 -17.73
CA ALA A 25 8.06 -5.70 -17.13
C ALA A 25 7.94 -4.19 -17.37
N GLU A 26 7.49 -3.79 -18.56
CA GLU A 26 7.27 -2.40 -18.93
C GLU A 26 6.11 -1.77 -18.14
N ALA A 27 4.99 -2.49 -17.98
CA ALA A 27 3.85 -2.02 -17.20
C ALA A 27 4.20 -1.86 -15.71
N LEU A 28 4.97 -2.80 -15.14
CA LEU A 28 5.47 -2.70 -13.77
C LEU A 28 6.40 -1.48 -13.62
N GLN A 29 7.32 -1.28 -14.55
CA GLN A 29 8.22 -0.12 -14.54
C GLN A 29 7.43 1.20 -14.62
N THR A 30 6.42 1.26 -15.50
CA THR A 30 5.52 2.43 -15.62
C THR A 30 4.78 2.72 -14.31
N ALA A 31 4.30 1.69 -13.61
CA ALA A 31 3.65 1.87 -12.30
C ALA A 31 4.63 2.38 -11.23
N LYS A 32 5.87 1.88 -11.22
CA LYS A 32 6.95 2.38 -10.34
C LYS A 32 7.27 3.85 -10.60
N GLU A 33 7.41 4.24 -11.85
CA GLU A 33 7.67 5.64 -12.25
C GLU A 33 6.50 6.56 -11.87
N ALA A 34 5.27 6.10 -12.02
CA ALA A 34 4.08 6.84 -11.61
C ALA A 34 4.03 7.03 -10.08
N TRP A 35 4.46 6.02 -9.30
CA TRP A 35 4.59 6.15 -7.86
C TRP A 35 5.63 7.21 -7.48
N LEU A 36 6.82 7.16 -8.06
CA LEU A 36 7.88 8.16 -7.84
C LEU A 36 7.39 9.58 -8.18
N ALA A 37 6.70 9.74 -9.31
CA ALA A 37 6.13 11.02 -9.73
C ALA A 37 5.04 11.52 -8.74
N ALA A 38 4.25 10.62 -8.18
CA ALA A 38 3.20 10.98 -7.22
C ALA A 38 3.76 11.41 -5.86
N ARG A 39 4.90 10.88 -5.45
CA ARG A 39 5.57 11.27 -4.19
C ARG A 39 5.98 12.73 -4.16
N ILE A 40 6.44 13.29 -5.28
CA ILE A 40 6.97 14.66 -5.33
C ILE A 40 5.94 15.72 -4.90
N PRO A 41 4.78 15.86 -5.55
CA PRO A 41 3.78 16.84 -5.15
C PRO A 41 3.14 16.50 -3.79
N TYR A 42 3.04 15.20 -3.43
CA TYR A 42 2.56 14.80 -2.13
C TYR A 42 3.48 15.34 -1.01
N GLN A 43 4.78 15.09 -1.08
CA GLN A 43 5.76 15.59 -0.09
C GLN A 43 5.74 17.11 0.03
N GLN A 44 5.45 17.83 -1.05
CA GLN A 44 5.29 19.29 -1.01
C GLN A 44 4.03 19.74 -0.25
N THR A 45 3.10 18.84 0.06
CA THR A 45 1.93 19.17 0.89
C THR A 45 2.22 19.10 2.39
N GLU A 46 3.35 18.52 2.81
CA GLU A 46 3.73 18.36 4.22
C GLU A 46 3.74 19.70 5.00
N VAL A 47 4.11 20.79 4.34
CA VAL A 47 4.10 22.13 4.95
C VAL A 47 2.71 22.60 5.37
N TYR A 48 1.64 22.02 4.84
CA TYR A 48 0.26 22.38 5.12
C TYR A 48 -0.39 21.51 6.21
N ARG A 49 0.34 20.52 6.74
CA ARG A 49 -0.12 19.69 7.88
C ARG A 49 -0.20 20.49 9.16
N PHE A 50 0.77 21.37 9.37
CA PHE A 50 0.96 22.05 10.62
C PHE A 50 -0.30 22.83 11.06
N GLY A 51 -0.90 22.40 12.17
CA GLY A 51 -2.12 23.00 12.70
C GLY A 51 -3.39 22.68 11.89
N ASN A 52 -3.35 21.65 11.04
CA ASN A 52 -4.49 21.21 10.24
C ASN A 52 -4.89 19.76 10.62
N PRO A 53 -5.77 19.59 11.64
CA PRO A 53 -6.15 18.26 12.16
C PRO A 53 -6.73 17.34 11.07
N ILE A 54 -7.47 17.89 10.08
CA ILE A 54 -8.06 17.11 8.99
C ILE A 54 -6.98 16.41 8.17
N VAL A 55 -5.85 17.09 7.93
CA VAL A 55 -4.72 16.55 7.18
C VAL A 55 -3.91 15.59 8.06
N ASP A 56 -3.66 15.95 9.33
CA ASP A 56 -2.92 15.10 10.26
C ASP A 56 -3.61 13.77 10.52
N ASP A 57 -4.91 13.76 10.75
CA ASP A 57 -5.70 12.53 10.96
C ASP A 57 -5.72 11.61 9.72
N TRP A 58 -5.54 12.19 8.55
CA TRP A 58 -5.54 11.45 7.29
C TRP A 58 -4.16 10.94 6.88
N GLU A 59 -3.12 11.69 7.21
CA GLU A 59 -1.75 11.41 6.79
C GLU A 59 -1.25 10.06 7.28
N GLY A 60 -1.57 9.67 8.51
CA GLY A 60 -1.24 8.36 9.05
C GLY A 60 -1.73 7.18 8.19
N LYS A 61 -2.76 7.37 7.36
CA LYS A 61 -3.26 6.34 6.43
C LYS A 61 -2.66 6.43 5.03
N VAL A 62 -1.96 7.51 4.72
CA VAL A 62 -1.42 7.80 3.38
C VAL A 62 0.08 7.64 3.33
N ASN A 63 0.78 7.95 4.42
CA ASN A 63 2.23 7.97 4.45
C ASN A 63 2.82 7.37 5.73
N ALA A 64 2.08 6.51 6.44
CA ALA A 64 2.57 5.87 7.66
C ALA A 64 3.88 5.10 7.42
N TRP A 65 4.81 5.26 8.36
CA TRP A 65 6.11 4.61 8.41
C TRP A 65 6.57 4.50 9.88
N PRO A 66 7.29 3.47 10.30
CA PRO A 66 7.77 2.30 9.54
C PRO A 66 6.64 1.33 9.17
N LEU A 67 6.90 0.49 8.16
CA LEU A 67 5.96 -0.50 7.64
C LEU A 67 6.53 -1.91 7.87
N ASP A 68 5.70 -2.80 8.41
CA ASP A 68 5.99 -4.23 8.46
C ASP A 68 5.58 -4.90 7.16
N GLU A 69 6.54 -5.15 6.29
CA GLU A 69 6.33 -5.72 4.95
C GLU A 69 5.67 -7.11 5.01
N GLY A 70 6.06 -7.91 6.01
CA GLY A 70 5.54 -9.26 6.20
C GLY A 70 4.07 -9.33 6.59
N LEU A 71 3.46 -8.23 7.03
CA LEU A 71 2.01 -8.13 7.19
C LEU A 71 1.29 -8.24 5.84
N ILE A 72 1.84 -7.62 4.80
CA ILE A 72 1.19 -7.43 3.50
C ILE A 72 1.35 -8.65 2.60
N ASP A 73 2.60 -9.04 2.34
CA ASP A 73 2.93 -10.06 1.36
C ASP A 73 4.19 -10.84 1.78
N TYR A 74 4.64 -11.76 0.95
CA TYR A 74 5.83 -12.55 1.21
C TYR A 74 7.09 -11.69 1.36
N VAL A 75 7.94 -12.13 2.28
CA VAL A 75 9.27 -11.58 2.56
C VAL A 75 10.27 -12.74 2.63
N SER A 76 11.56 -12.44 2.66
CA SER A 76 12.61 -13.45 2.80
C SER A 76 12.53 -14.16 4.16
N ALA A 77 13.04 -15.37 4.23
CA ALA A 77 13.12 -16.12 5.49
C ALA A 77 13.96 -15.41 6.58
N SER A 78 14.84 -14.50 6.18
CA SER A 78 15.67 -13.72 7.10
C SER A 78 14.96 -12.48 7.66
N TYR A 79 13.78 -12.12 7.15
CA TYR A 79 13.00 -10.97 7.63
C TYR A 79 12.58 -11.13 9.09
N GLY A 80 12.35 -12.35 9.52
CA GLY A 80 11.79 -12.69 10.80
C GLY A 80 10.31 -13.03 10.71
N GLY A 81 9.69 -13.20 11.86
CA GLY A 81 8.28 -13.56 11.97
C GLY A 81 7.62 -12.86 13.15
N PRO A 82 6.45 -13.35 13.58
CA PRO A 82 5.73 -12.79 14.72
C PRO A 82 6.61 -12.72 15.98
N THR A 83 6.52 -11.60 16.68
CA THR A 83 7.16 -11.35 17.98
C THR A 83 6.11 -11.06 19.04
N ASP A 84 6.56 -10.91 20.30
CA ASP A 84 5.65 -10.48 21.37
C ASP A 84 5.14 -9.04 21.15
N GLU A 85 5.94 -8.20 20.49
CA GLU A 85 5.60 -6.81 20.16
C GLU A 85 4.70 -6.69 18.93
N ASN A 86 4.86 -7.59 17.93
CA ASN A 86 4.03 -7.61 16.75
C ASN A 86 3.72 -9.04 16.29
N LYS A 87 2.53 -9.52 16.61
CA LYS A 87 2.05 -10.85 16.23
C LYS A 87 1.72 -10.98 14.75
N PHE A 88 1.63 -9.86 14.03
CA PHE A 88 1.26 -9.81 12.62
C PHE A 88 2.43 -9.60 11.67
N ALA A 89 3.66 -9.52 12.19
CA ALA A 89 4.88 -9.29 11.43
C ALA A 89 5.16 -10.31 10.31
N GLY A 90 4.44 -11.35 10.19
CA GLY A 90 4.56 -12.33 9.09
C GLY A 90 3.21 -12.85 8.65
N LEU A 91 2.15 -12.09 8.86
CA LEU A 91 0.78 -12.55 8.57
C LEU A 91 0.58 -12.86 7.09
N ASN A 92 1.21 -12.10 6.19
CA ASN A 92 1.07 -12.23 4.75
C ASN A 92 -0.39 -12.32 4.30
N ILE A 93 -1.11 -11.22 4.33
CA ILE A 93 -2.54 -11.14 3.99
C ILE A 93 -2.81 -11.59 2.56
N VAL A 94 -1.84 -11.42 1.66
CA VAL A 94 -1.97 -11.88 0.28
C VAL A 94 -2.11 -13.41 0.23
N ALA A 95 -1.36 -14.14 1.05
CA ALA A 95 -1.43 -15.60 1.10
C ALA A 95 -2.51 -16.13 2.05
N ASN A 96 -2.84 -15.41 3.12
CA ASN A 96 -3.73 -15.85 4.18
C ASN A 96 -5.08 -15.11 4.16
N PRO A 97 -6.11 -15.67 3.51
CA PRO A 97 -7.42 -15.04 3.42
C PRO A 97 -8.23 -15.07 4.73
N GLU A 98 -7.80 -15.85 5.71
CA GLU A 98 -8.46 -15.98 7.00
C GLU A 98 -7.44 -15.96 8.13
N PHE A 99 -7.66 -15.11 9.11
CA PHE A 99 -6.78 -15.00 10.29
C PHE A 99 -7.56 -14.52 11.51
N SER A 100 -6.94 -14.60 12.69
CA SER A 100 -7.50 -14.07 13.92
C SER A 100 -6.83 -12.75 14.29
N LEU A 101 -7.63 -11.73 14.57
CA LEU A 101 -7.19 -10.44 15.09
C LEU A 101 -7.84 -10.22 16.45
N SER A 102 -7.03 -10.13 17.51
CA SER A 102 -7.50 -9.95 18.89
C SER A 102 -8.63 -10.94 19.28
N GLY A 103 -8.51 -12.19 18.85
CA GLY A 103 -9.52 -13.24 19.11
C GLY A 103 -10.75 -13.20 18.21
N THR A 104 -10.85 -12.25 17.29
CA THR A 104 -11.90 -12.17 16.28
C THR A 104 -11.43 -12.75 14.96
N GLN A 105 -12.18 -13.68 14.38
CA GLN A 105 -11.90 -14.20 13.05
C GLN A 105 -12.19 -13.14 11.98
N ILE A 106 -11.18 -12.87 11.16
CA ILE A 106 -11.25 -11.93 10.04
C ILE A 106 -11.26 -12.73 8.75
N ASN A 107 -12.23 -12.46 7.91
CA ASN A 107 -12.29 -12.95 6.54
C ASN A 107 -11.76 -11.87 5.59
N ALA A 108 -10.58 -12.10 5.05
CA ALA A 108 -9.89 -11.24 4.08
C ALA A 108 -9.92 -11.84 2.66
N THR A 109 -10.84 -12.76 2.36
CA THR A 109 -11.00 -13.32 1.00
C THR A 109 -11.14 -12.22 -0.04
N ALA A 110 -11.91 -11.18 0.27
CA ALA A 110 -11.95 -9.93 -0.49
C ALA A 110 -11.12 -8.87 0.22
N ILE A 111 -10.07 -8.37 -0.43
CA ILE A 111 -9.27 -7.26 0.07
C ILE A 111 -10.02 -5.96 -0.25
N THR A 112 -10.62 -5.37 0.78
CA THR A 112 -11.45 -4.17 0.65
C THR A 112 -10.79 -2.96 1.30
N PRO A 113 -11.14 -1.73 0.88
CA PRO A 113 -10.65 -0.52 1.53
C PRO A 113 -10.94 -0.49 3.04
N LYS A 114 -12.07 -1.04 3.46
CA LYS A 114 -12.42 -1.14 4.88
C LYS A 114 -11.48 -2.09 5.63
N LEU A 115 -11.19 -3.26 5.04
CA LEU A 115 -10.24 -4.21 5.61
C LEU A 115 -8.88 -3.53 5.82
N LEU A 116 -8.35 -2.88 4.80
CA LEU A 116 -7.02 -2.27 4.86
C LEU A 116 -6.96 -1.09 5.83
N ALA A 117 -7.88 -0.13 5.72
CA ALA A 117 -7.77 1.16 6.41
C ALA A 117 -8.42 1.19 7.81
N GLU A 118 -9.30 0.24 8.14
CA GLU A 118 -10.05 0.26 9.40
C GLU A 118 -9.81 -0.98 10.27
N THR A 119 -9.40 -2.11 9.66
CA THR A 119 -9.21 -3.36 10.40
C THR A 119 -7.73 -3.68 10.60
N LEU A 120 -6.91 -3.50 9.57
CA LEU A 120 -5.50 -3.91 9.57
C LEU A 120 -4.54 -2.78 9.91
N HIS A 121 -4.86 -1.56 9.49
CA HIS A 121 -4.00 -0.42 9.75
C HIS A 121 -3.91 -0.17 11.26
N GLU A 122 -2.68 -0.18 11.80
CA GLU A 122 -2.36 -0.10 13.22
C GLU A 122 -3.04 -1.20 14.08
N ALA A 123 -3.29 -2.37 13.50
CA ALA A 123 -3.92 -3.49 14.21
C ALA A 123 -3.19 -3.81 15.52
N ASP A 124 -3.96 -4.08 16.57
CA ASP A 124 -3.50 -4.28 17.95
C ASP A 124 -2.69 -3.09 18.53
N GLY A 125 -2.85 -1.88 17.98
CA GLY A 125 -2.14 -0.69 18.42
C GLY A 125 -0.65 -0.66 18.01
N VAL A 126 -0.25 -1.51 17.07
CA VAL A 126 1.12 -1.57 16.56
C VAL A 126 1.26 -0.66 15.33
N GLY A 127 1.97 0.46 15.48
CA GLY A 127 2.12 1.45 14.41
C GLY A 127 2.80 0.92 13.15
N ALA A 128 3.62 -0.14 13.24
CA ALA A 128 4.23 -0.79 12.08
C ALA A 128 3.25 -1.65 11.25
N ASN A 129 2.05 -1.95 11.77
CA ASN A 129 1.02 -2.66 11.02
C ASN A 129 0.37 -1.73 9.99
N VAL A 130 1.17 -1.23 9.06
CA VAL A 130 0.73 -0.36 7.98
C VAL A 130 0.18 -1.19 6.83
N ALA A 131 -1.10 -1.03 6.51
CA ALA A 131 -1.78 -1.81 5.46
C ALA A 131 -2.26 -0.95 4.28
N THR A 132 -1.99 0.35 4.29
CA THR A 132 -2.47 1.29 3.27
C THR A 132 -1.47 2.42 3.05
N GLY A 133 -1.66 3.21 2.01
CA GLY A 133 -0.86 4.38 1.72
C GLY A 133 0.32 4.11 0.79
N TYR A 134 1.16 5.14 0.61
CA TYR A 134 2.25 5.12 -0.36
C TYR A 134 3.26 4.00 -0.10
N HIS A 135 3.62 3.73 1.16
CA HIS A 135 4.62 2.71 1.49
C HIS A 135 4.10 1.28 1.30
N ALA A 136 2.81 1.03 1.54
CA ALA A 136 2.20 -0.26 1.19
C ALA A 136 2.18 -0.50 -0.33
N ILE A 137 1.87 0.54 -1.12
CA ILE A 137 1.94 0.49 -2.59
C ILE A 137 3.38 0.28 -3.06
N GLU A 138 4.34 0.99 -2.47
CA GLU A 138 5.77 0.83 -2.73
C GLU A 138 6.20 -0.63 -2.55
N PHE A 139 5.95 -1.20 -1.37
CA PHE A 139 6.29 -2.59 -1.10
C PHE A 139 5.63 -3.56 -2.10
N LEU A 140 4.36 -3.34 -2.46
CA LEU A 140 3.70 -4.16 -3.46
C LEU A 140 4.33 -4.05 -4.86
N LEU A 141 4.87 -2.89 -5.23
CA LEU A 141 5.51 -2.69 -6.55
C LEU A 141 6.96 -3.17 -6.59
N TRP A 142 7.74 -2.96 -5.52
CA TRP A 142 9.18 -3.30 -5.49
C TRP A 142 9.48 -4.62 -4.78
N GLY A 143 8.64 -5.05 -3.84
CA GLY A 143 8.96 -6.14 -2.93
C GLY A 143 9.97 -5.72 -1.88
N GLN A 144 10.44 -6.68 -1.09
CA GLN A 144 11.44 -6.46 -0.06
C GLN A 144 12.78 -6.04 -0.67
N ASP A 145 13.41 -5.03 -0.09
CA ASP A 145 14.79 -4.69 -0.41
C ASP A 145 15.76 -5.65 0.33
N LEU A 146 16.53 -6.38 -0.44
CA LEU A 146 17.52 -7.34 0.06
C LEU A 146 18.97 -6.86 -0.11
N ASN A 147 19.17 -5.61 -0.52
CA ASN A 147 20.51 -5.04 -0.75
C ASN A 147 21.18 -4.62 0.56
N GLY A 148 20.51 -4.68 1.69
CA GLY A 148 21.07 -4.27 2.98
C GLY A 148 21.34 -2.78 3.04
N HIS A 149 22.62 -2.41 3.14
CA HIS A 149 23.06 -1.00 3.14
C HIS A 149 23.66 -0.54 1.80
N GLU A 150 23.66 -1.44 0.81
CA GLU A 150 24.13 -1.11 -0.54
C GLU A 150 23.02 -0.41 -1.34
N ASP A 151 23.41 0.29 -2.41
CA ASP A 151 22.47 0.92 -3.31
C ASP A 151 21.55 -0.11 -3.98
N GLY A 152 20.26 0.17 -4.08
CA GLY A 152 19.31 -0.71 -4.74
C GLY A 152 17.89 -0.47 -4.28
N ALA A 153 17.04 -1.37 -4.72
CA ALA A 153 15.63 -1.45 -4.33
C ALA A 153 15.16 -2.90 -4.43
N GLY A 154 14.02 -3.21 -3.91
CA GLY A 154 13.39 -4.51 -4.08
C GLY A 154 13.18 -4.85 -5.57
N ASN A 155 13.25 -6.12 -5.90
CA ASN A 155 13.20 -6.62 -7.28
C ASN A 155 12.03 -7.58 -7.49
N ARG A 156 10.81 -7.12 -7.25
CA ARG A 156 9.59 -7.90 -7.50
C ARG A 156 9.43 -8.15 -9.00
N PRO A 157 9.25 -9.41 -9.43
CA PRO A 157 9.02 -9.72 -10.84
C PRO A 157 7.58 -9.30 -11.24
N TRP A 158 7.41 -8.85 -12.47
CA TRP A 158 6.09 -8.51 -13.01
C TRP A 158 5.13 -9.71 -13.06
N THR A 159 5.67 -10.93 -13.13
CA THR A 159 4.93 -12.18 -13.10
C THR A 159 4.18 -12.43 -11.80
N ASP A 160 4.49 -11.69 -10.73
CA ASP A 160 3.72 -11.65 -9.48
C ASP A 160 2.32 -11.04 -9.63
N PHE A 161 2.05 -10.42 -10.76
CA PHE A 161 0.73 -9.88 -11.13
C PHE A 161 0.11 -10.62 -12.31
N ALA A 162 0.79 -11.64 -12.85
CA ALA A 162 0.31 -12.42 -13.98
C ALA A 162 -0.78 -13.41 -13.55
N ALA A 163 -1.65 -13.79 -14.49
CA ALA A 163 -2.68 -14.78 -14.26
C ALA A 163 -2.22 -16.20 -14.57
N GLY A 164 -2.85 -17.20 -13.94
CA GLY A 164 -2.64 -18.61 -14.22
C GLY A 164 -1.19 -19.07 -14.05
N ASP A 165 -0.72 -19.91 -14.95
CA ASP A 165 0.63 -20.55 -14.89
C ASP A 165 1.79 -19.56 -15.02
N ALA A 166 1.53 -18.33 -15.42
CA ALA A 166 2.55 -17.27 -15.48
C ALA A 166 2.83 -16.64 -14.10
N CYS A 167 2.00 -16.91 -13.12
CA CYS A 167 2.18 -16.44 -11.73
C CYS A 167 3.37 -17.15 -11.09
N THR A 168 4.36 -16.40 -10.58
CA THR A 168 5.61 -16.98 -10.06
C THR A 168 5.66 -17.15 -8.55
N ASN A 169 5.00 -16.29 -7.79
CA ASN A 169 5.04 -16.32 -6.33
C ASN A 169 3.65 -16.50 -5.72
N ASP A 170 2.83 -17.34 -6.28
CA ASP A 170 1.46 -17.64 -5.87
C ASP A 170 0.59 -16.41 -5.55
N ASN A 171 -0.71 -16.59 -5.42
CA ASN A 171 -1.66 -15.55 -5.00
C ASN A 171 -1.63 -14.25 -5.82
N CYS A 172 -1.19 -14.29 -7.09
CA CYS A 172 -1.00 -13.11 -7.92
C CYS A 172 -2.29 -12.30 -8.10
N ASP A 173 -3.44 -12.95 -8.24
CA ASP A 173 -4.75 -12.28 -8.30
C ASP A 173 -5.07 -11.50 -7.02
N ARG A 174 -4.74 -12.07 -5.85
CA ARG A 174 -4.96 -11.42 -4.56
C ARG A 174 -3.98 -10.27 -4.36
N ARG A 175 -2.72 -10.44 -4.75
CA ARG A 175 -1.71 -9.37 -4.73
C ARG A 175 -2.13 -8.21 -5.63
N GLY A 176 -2.59 -8.50 -6.83
CA GLY A 176 -3.16 -7.50 -7.75
C GLY A 176 -4.39 -6.81 -7.16
N GLY A 177 -5.28 -7.56 -6.53
CA GLY A 177 -6.44 -7.03 -5.81
C GLY A 177 -6.05 -6.12 -4.64
N TYR A 178 -5.00 -6.46 -3.90
CA TYR A 178 -4.45 -5.60 -2.83
C TYR A 178 -3.90 -4.29 -3.42
N LEU A 179 -3.02 -4.40 -4.41
CA LEU A 179 -2.41 -3.23 -5.05
C LEU A 179 -3.48 -2.27 -5.60
N ARG A 180 -4.48 -2.80 -6.30
CA ARG A 180 -5.63 -2.00 -6.78
C ARG A 180 -6.37 -1.32 -5.64
N THR A 181 -6.69 -2.05 -4.56
CA THR A 181 -7.41 -1.51 -3.42
C THR A 181 -6.61 -0.43 -2.69
N ALA A 182 -5.30 -0.60 -2.56
CA ALA A 182 -4.41 0.38 -1.94
C ALA A 182 -4.30 1.66 -2.78
N THR A 183 -4.36 1.54 -4.11
CA THR A 183 -4.31 2.70 -5.04
C THR A 183 -5.67 3.31 -5.34
N ASP A 184 -6.78 2.57 -5.14
CA ASP A 184 -8.14 3.06 -5.39
C ASP A 184 -8.63 3.95 -4.24
N SER A 185 -7.91 5.01 -4.04
CA SER A 185 -8.27 6.06 -3.08
C SER A 185 -9.43 6.94 -3.53
N ARG A 186 -9.96 6.73 -4.75
CA ARG A 186 -10.94 7.61 -5.40
C ARG A 186 -12.20 7.84 -4.57
N SER A 187 -12.75 6.81 -3.93
CA SER A 187 -14.06 6.94 -3.27
C SER A 187 -14.02 7.60 -1.88
N ARG A 188 -12.87 7.56 -1.19
CA ARG A 188 -12.76 8.08 0.18
C ARG A 188 -12.01 9.40 0.28
N TYR A 189 -11.06 9.63 -0.63
CA TYR A 189 -10.18 10.79 -0.58
C TYR A 189 -10.75 11.99 -1.36
N GLU A 190 -11.46 11.78 -2.47
CA GLU A 190 -12.13 12.86 -3.21
C GLU A 190 -13.11 13.64 -2.34
N HIS A 191 -13.89 12.96 -1.47
CA HIS A 191 -14.81 13.63 -0.56
C HIS A 191 -14.12 14.43 0.55
N ARG A 192 -12.93 14.04 0.99
CA ARG A 192 -12.18 14.80 2.00
C ARG A 192 -11.33 15.90 1.39
N TRP A 193 -10.69 15.64 0.25
CA TRP A 193 -9.92 16.64 -0.49
C TRP A 193 -10.79 17.81 -0.96
N ASN A 194 -11.96 17.54 -1.49
CA ASN A 194 -12.90 18.58 -1.89
C ASN A 194 -13.38 19.42 -0.69
N ARG A 195 -13.49 18.84 0.49
CA ARG A 195 -13.82 19.60 1.72
C ARG A 195 -12.64 20.42 2.26
N ALA A 196 -11.43 19.92 2.16
CA ALA A 196 -10.23 20.67 2.60
C ALA A 196 -9.87 21.82 1.64
N GLY A 197 -10.16 21.65 0.33
CA GLY A 197 -9.90 22.68 -0.69
C GLY A 197 -11.00 23.73 -0.84
N THR A 198 -12.20 23.48 -0.34
CA THR A 198 -13.33 24.40 -0.38
C THR A 198 -13.59 25.05 0.99
N GLY A 199 -12.54 25.38 1.74
CA GLY A 199 -12.69 26.10 3.02
C GLY A 199 -13.72 27.23 2.89
N THR A 200 -14.98 26.89 3.12
CA THR A 200 -16.02 27.87 3.39
C THR A 200 -15.79 28.33 4.82
N GLN A 201 -15.47 29.61 4.92
CA GLN A 201 -15.45 30.40 6.15
C GLN A 201 -16.75 30.24 6.95
#